data_442ab956cc2c21864687a63303d054d8
#
_entry.id   442ab956cc2c21864687a63303d054d8
#
_cell.length_a   1.000
_cell.length_b   1.000
_cell.length_c   1.000
_cell.angle_alpha   90.00
_cell.angle_beta   90.00
_cell.angle_gamma   90.00
#
_symmetry.space_group_name_H-M   'P 1'
#
loop_
_entity.id
_entity.type
_entity.pdbx_description
1 polymer ?
#
loop_
_entity_poly.entity_id
_entity_poly.type
_entity_poly.pdbx_seq_one_letter_code
_entity_poly.pdbx_strand_id
1 'polypeptide(L)'
;MSRQIKDKIKGRSFRELLAIFDEKYGIGMLERIFASNWFNPLATLWLNFRSFPLGQALRLPVWCYGRPRIYGLSGHMVIEGKLRSGMVRLNKVIVAAPSNMGVQTEILNNGTIIFKGKLHIGTGSKIVVGRNATLSVGQDSKIGDMCNIGCFERITLGDLTRIVHRCQIFDSNYHFVANLERGIIPNYKRPVTLGKGCWICNSSTITCGVTLPDYTIVSSNSLVNKEFTDIENGALIGGIPAKVIATGVRRVYNNDIEKQVEEFYRLNPSSTYKIDNSIEADVYSHINKL
;
A
#
# COMPACT_ATOMS: atom_id res chain seq x y z
N MET A 1 21.03 -30.29 -6.97
CA MET A 1 20.31 -30.52 -5.70
C MET A 1 21.32 -31.03 -4.69
N SER A 2 21.62 -30.29 -3.62
CA SER A 2 22.68 -30.62 -2.67
C SER A 2 22.40 -31.92 -1.91
N ARG A 3 23.46 -32.65 -1.51
CA ARG A 3 23.37 -33.90 -0.73
C ARG A 3 22.48 -33.74 0.53
N GLN A 4 22.51 -32.58 1.17
CA GLN A 4 21.68 -32.21 2.33
C GLN A 4 20.16 -32.22 2.06
N ILE A 5 19.73 -31.92 0.82
CA ILE A 5 18.31 -31.95 0.46
C ILE A 5 17.83 -33.38 0.24
N LYS A 6 18.68 -34.24 -0.34
CA LYS A 6 18.36 -35.67 -0.55
C LYS A 6 18.19 -36.41 0.77
N ASP A 7 19.02 -36.12 1.76
CA ASP A 7 18.96 -36.77 3.09
C ASP A 7 17.72 -36.30 3.90
N LYS A 8 17.27 -35.07 3.69
CA LYS A 8 16.03 -34.56 4.29
C LYS A 8 14.73 -35.14 3.66
N ILE A 9 14.82 -35.70 2.46
CA ILE A 9 13.64 -36.21 1.71
C ILE A 9 13.47 -37.72 1.90
N LYS A 10 14.53 -38.47 2.16
CA LYS A 10 14.53 -39.93 2.19
C LYS A 10 13.73 -40.47 3.40
N GLY A 11 12.68 -41.25 3.14
CA GLY A 11 11.86 -41.92 4.15
C GLY A 11 10.72 -41.11 4.78
N ARG A 12 10.46 -39.91 4.27
CA ARG A 12 9.36 -39.08 4.78
C ARG A 12 8.09 -39.21 3.97
N SER A 13 6.97 -39.11 4.67
CA SER A 13 5.65 -39.08 4.04
C SER A 13 5.46 -37.78 3.23
N PHE A 14 4.54 -37.79 2.26
CA PHE A 14 4.18 -36.61 1.48
C PHE A 14 3.77 -35.41 2.38
N ARG A 15 3.08 -35.70 3.48
CA ARG A 15 2.67 -34.68 4.48
C ARG A 15 3.86 -34.02 5.17
N GLU A 16 4.88 -34.82 5.53
CA GLU A 16 6.12 -34.28 6.15
C GLU A 16 6.96 -33.49 5.15
N LEU A 17 6.97 -33.87 3.88
CA LEU A 17 7.62 -33.11 2.82
C LEU A 17 6.92 -31.77 2.59
N LEU A 18 5.59 -31.74 2.60
CA LEU A 18 4.82 -30.51 2.53
C LEU A 18 5.11 -29.59 3.72
N ALA A 19 5.16 -30.14 4.94
CA ALA A 19 5.48 -29.36 6.14
C ALA A 19 6.89 -28.70 6.08
N ILE A 20 7.90 -29.40 5.56
CA ILE A 20 9.25 -28.82 5.35
C ILE A 20 9.23 -27.70 4.30
N PHE A 21 8.43 -27.88 3.24
CA PHE A 21 8.25 -26.85 2.22
C PHE A 21 7.54 -25.63 2.81
N ASP A 22 6.55 -25.84 3.65
CA ASP A 22 5.77 -24.78 4.27
C ASP A 22 6.58 -23.98 5.28
N GLU A 23 7.43 -24.65 6.06
CA GLU A 23 8.38 -24.01 6.99
C GLU A 23 9.40 -23.10 6.23
N LYS A 24 9.84 -23.53 5.05
CA LYS A 24 10.84 -22.78 4.27
C LYS A 24 10.24 -21.65 3.42
N TYR A 25 9.03 -21.82 2.87
CA TYR A 25 8.44 -20.91 1.88
C TYR A 25 7.14 -20.23 2.37
N GLY A 26 6.75 -20.44 3.61
CA GLY A 26 5.46 -20.05 4.17
C GLY A 26 4.35 -20.96 3.68
N ILE A 27 3.14 -20.44 3.55
CA ILE A 27 1.96 -21.21 3.15
C ILE A 27 2.23 -22.12 1.95
N GLY A 28 1.83 -23.38 2.05
CA GLY A 28 2.09 -24.42 1.08
C GLY A 28 1.72 -24.09 -0.36
N MET A 29 2.45 -24.67 -1.30
CA MET A 29 2.24 -24.41 -2.72
C MET A 29 0.80 -24.71 -3.17
N LEU A 30 0.18 -25.77 -2.65
CA LEU A 30 -1.21 -26.12 -2.95
C LEU A 30 -2.18 -25.09 -2.38
N GLU A 31 -1.99 -24.66 -1.14
CA GLU A 31 -2.83 -23.64 -0.51
C GLU A 31 -2.73 -22.29 -1.24
N ARG A 32 -1.56 -21.95 -1.76
CA ARG A 32 -1.39 -20.75 -2.61
C ARG A 32 -2.16 -20.85 -3.92
N ILE A 33 -2.20 -22.05 -4.54
CA ILE A 33 -2.97 -22.29 -5.76
C ILE A 33 -4.47 -22.19 -5.44
N PHE A 34 -4.94 -22.85 -4.38
CA PHE A 34 -6.34 -22.81 -3.97
C PHE A 34 -6.78 -21.43 -3.47
N ALA A 35 -5.90 -20.70 -2.78
CA ALA A 35 -6.16 -19.32 -2.36
C ALA A 35 -6.10 -18.29 -3.51
N SER A 36 -5.94 -18.72 -4.76
CA SER A 36 -5.78 -17.83 -5.93
C SER A 36 -4.61 -16.84 -5.82
N ASN A 37 -3.60 -17.18 -5.01
CA ASN A 37 -2.41 -16.33 -4.75
C ASN A 37 -1.19 -16.74 -5.59
N TRP A 38 -1.42 -17.37 -6.72
CA TRP A 38 -0.36 -17.77 -7.63
C TRP A 38 0.14 -16.59 -8.48
N PHE A 39 1.42 -16.64 -8.86
CA PHE A 39 1.97 -15.70 -9.82
C PHE A 39 1.34 -15.89 -11.20
N ASN A 40 0.82 -14.82 -11.78
CA ASN A 40 0.16 -14.85 -13.10
C ASN A 40 1.08 -14.29 -14.19
N PRO A 41 1.76 -15.14 -14.97
CA PRO A 41 2.70 -14.68 -16.00
C PRO A 41 1.99 -13.93 -17.14
N LEU A 42 0.80 -14.37 -17.55
CA LEU A 42 0.07 -13.75 -18.67
C LEU A 42 -0.38 -12.34 -18.32
N ALA A 43 -1.00 -12.14 -17.15
CA ALA A 43 -1.38 -10.82 -16.68
C ALA A 43 -0.15 -9.92 -16.44
N THR A 44 0.96 -10.50 -15.97
CA THR A 44 2.24 -9.79 -15.79
C THR A 44 2.78 -9.27 -17.11
N LEU A 45 2.89 -10.13 -18.11
CA LEU A 45 3.36 -9.73 -19.45
C LEU A 45 2.42 -8.69 -20.06
N TRP A 46 1.11 -8.98 -20.08
CA TRP A 46 0.12 -8.07 -20.65
C TRP A 46 0.21 -6.66 -20.05
N LEU A 47 0.17 -6.54 -18.72
CA LEU A 47 0.19 -5.24 -18.04
C LEU A 47 1.49 -4.48 -18.32
N ASN A 48 2.65 -5.15 -18.24
CA ASN A 48 3.93 -4.48 -18.41
C ASN A 48 4.13 -3.99 -19.85
N PHE A 49 3.92 -4.83 -20.85
CA PHE A 49 4.12 -4.44 -22.24
C PHE A 49 3.06 -3.47 -22.75
N ARG A 50 1.87 -3.45 -22.16
CA ARG A 50 0.81 -2.51 -22.55
C ARG A 50 0.98 -1.12 -21.93
N SER A 51 1.62 -1.02 -20.77
CA SER A 51 1.59 0.20 -19.94
C SER A 51 2.93 0.92 -19.80
N PHE A 52 4.05 0.21 -19.93
CA PHE A 52 5.39 0.79 -19.75
C PHE A 52 6.11 0.99 -21.08
N PRO A 53 7.06 1.96 -21.15
CA PRO A 53 8.04 2.01 -22.23
C PRO A 53 8.80 0.67 -22.34
N LEU A 54 9.14 0.25 -23.56
CA LEU A 54 9.72 -1.07 -23.84
C LEU A 54 10.93 -1.41 -22.94
N GLY A 55 11.83 -0.44 -22.74
CA GLY A 55 13.02 -0.63 -21.89
C GLY A 55 12.67 -0.95 -20.42
N GLN A 56 11.57 -0.42 -19.90
CA GLN A 56 11.07 -0.76 -18.57
C GLN A 56 10.25 -2.05 -18.59
N ALA A 57 9.41 -2.26 -19.59
CA ALA A 57 8.56 -3.43 -19.74
C ALA A 57 9.36 -4.74 -19.76
N LEU A 58 10.52 -4.77 -20.43
CA LEU A 58 11.43 -5.92 -20.50
C LEU A 58 11.97 -6.35 -19.13
N ARG A 59 11.97 -5.48 -18.13
CA ARG A 59 12.35 -5.80 -16.75
C ARG A 59 11.19 -6.28 -15.90
N LEU A 60 9.97 -6.32 -16.45
CA LEU A 60 8.75 -6.74 -15.75
C LEU A 60 8.59 -6.13 -14.36
N PRO A 61 8.56 -4.79 -14.22
CA PRO A 61 8.51 -4.14 -12.92
C PRO A 61 7.27 -4.48 -12.10
N VAL A 62 6.14 -4.75 -12.75
CA VAL A 62 4.89 -5.16 -12.07
C VAL A 62 4.69 -6.66 -12.17
N TRP A 63 4.55 -7.32 -11.02
CA TRP A 63 4.14 -8.73 -10.94
C TRP A 63 2.70 -8.83 -10.51
N CYS A 64 1.90 -9.54 -11.31
CA CYS A 64 0.50 -9.81 -11.05
C CYS A 64 0.31 -11.16 -10.37
N TYR A 65 -0.59 -11.20 -9.39
CA TYR A 65 -0.94 -12.42 -8.68
C TYR A 65 -2.43 -12.73 -8.85
N GLY A 66 -2.81 -14.01 -8.88
CA GLY A 66 -4.19 -14.43 -9.05
C GLY A 66 -4.77 -13.99 -10.39
N ARG A 67 -5.97 -13.40 -10.37
CA ARG A 67 -6.69 -12.98 -11.58
C ARG A 67 -7.13 -11.51 -11.48
N PRO A 68 -6.19 -10.53 -11.41
CA PRO A 68 -6.57 -9.14 -11.35
C PRO A 68 -7.34 -8.74 -12.61
N ARG A 69 -8.31 -7.85 -12.45
CA ARG A 69 -9.06 -7.26 -13.57
C ARG A 69 -8.30 -6.05 -14.08
N ILE A 70 -7.74 -6.18 -15.27
CA ILE A 70 -6.90 -5.17 -15.91
C ILE A 70 -7.58 -4.70 -17.19
N TYR A 71 -8.08 -3.48 -17.21
CA TYR A 71 -8.78 -2.90 -18.35
C TYR A 71 -8.57 -1.39 -18.43
N GLY A 72 -8.96 -0.78 -19.58
CA GLY A 72 -8.84 0.66 -19.79
C GLY A 72 -7.39 1.16 -19.75
N LEU A 73 -6.42 0.40 -20.29
CA LEU A 73 -5.00 0.74 -20.30
C LEU A 73 -4.63 1.67 -21.48
N SER A 74 -5.33 2.80 -21.67
CA SER A 74 -4.94 3.82 -22.65
C SER A 74 -3.87 4.78 -22.13
N GLY A 75 -3.66 4.81 -20.81
CA GLY A 75 -2.64 5.60 -20.14
C GLY A 75 -1.28 4.90 -20.07
N HIS A 76 -0.38 5.52 -19.32
CA HIS A 76 1.01 5.08 -19.18
C HIS A 76 1.36 4.76 -17.73
N MET A 77 2.34 3.89 -17.54
CA MET A 77 3.00 3.64 -16.26
C MET A 77 4.49 3.90 -16.41
N VAL A 78 5.10 4.49 -15.38
CA VAL A 78 6.53 4.85 -15.38
C VAL A 78 7.16 4.48 -14.06
N ILE A 79 8.37 3.92 -14.09
CA ILE A 79 9.21 3.78 -12.92
C ILE A 79 10.17 4.98 -12.88
N GLU A 80 10.06 5.78 -11.82
CA GLU A 80 11.04 6.79 -11.47
C GLU A 80 11.92 6.24 -10.33
N GLY A 81 13.20 6.04 -10.61
CA GLY A 81 14.15 5.49 -9.64
C GLY A 81 14.74 4.14 -10.07
N LYS A 82 15.20 3.34 -9.10
CA LYS A 82 15.88 2.07 -9.38
C LYS A 82 14.92 1.01 -9.87
N LEU A 83 14.96 0.73 -11.18
CA LEU A 83 14.12 -0.29 -11.82
C LEU A 83 14.54 -1.71 -11.39
N ARG A 84 13.59 -2.47 -10.86
CA ARG A 84 13.76 -3.88 -10.45
C ARG A 84 12.56 -4.70 -10.89
N SER A 85 12.78 -5.97 -11.27
CA SER A 85 11.70 -6.90 -11.59
C SER A 85 10.86 -7.17 -10.34
N GLY A 86 9.51 -7.15 -10.49
CA GLY A 86 8.58 -7.41 -9.39
C GLY A 86 8.60 -6.41 -8.24
N MET A 87 9.12 -5.19 -8.49
CA MET A 87 9.13 -4.15 -7.47
C MET A 87 7.71 -3.67 -7.10
N VAL A 88 6.78 -3.77 -8.01
CA VAL A 88 5.34 -3.56 -7.76
C VAL A 88 4.65 -4.91 -7.77
N ARG A 89 3.98 -5.23 -6.68
CA ARG A 89 3.23 -6.49 -6.52
C ARG A 89 1.74 -6.20 -6.48
N LEU A 90 1.04 -6.61 -7.54
CA LEU A 90 -0.38 -6.34 -7.73
C LEU A 90 -1.21 -7.56 -7.35
N ASN A 91 -2.26 -7.37 -6.56
CA ASN A 91 -3.21 -8.41 -6.15
C ASN A 91 -2.55 -9.56 -5.36
N LYS A 92 -1.46 -9.25 -4.64
CA LYS A 92 -0.78 -10.25 -3.83
C LYS A 92 -1.46 -10.37 -2.46
N VAL A 93 -1.94 -11.59 -2.14
CA VAL A 93 -2.51 -11.92 -0.83
C VAL A 93 -1.45 -11.85 0.25
N ILE A 94 -1.79 -11.23 1.38
CA ILE A 94 -1.10 -11.39 2.66
C ILE A 94 -2.01 -12.28 3.51
N VAL A 95 -1.66 -13.56 3.63
CA VAL A 95 -2.53 -14.58 4.22
C VAL A 95 -2.92 -14.28 5.67
N ALA A 96 -2.01 -13.70 6.44
CA ALA A 96 -2.31 -13.29 7.82
C ALA A 96 -3.16 -12.01 7.92
N ALA A 97 -3.48 -11.36 6.78
CA ALA A 97 -4.30 -10.15 6.82
C ALA A 97 -5.79 -10.52 6.98
N PRO A 98 -6.46 -10.07 8.04
CA PRO A 98 -7.87 -10.41 8.30
C PRO A 98 -8.84 -9.80 7.27
N SER A 99 -8.34 -8.93 6.40
CA SER A 99 -9.10 -8.20 5.38
C SER A 99 -9.24 -8.94 4.05
N ASN A 100 -8.54 -10.06 3.87
CA ASN A 100 -8.59 -10.81 2.61
C ASN A 100 -9.94 -11.50 2.41
N MET A 101 -10.71 -11.00 1.45
CA MET A 101 -12.06 -11.50 1.11
C MET A 101 -12.08 -12.29 -0.21
N GLY A 102 -10.93 -12.66 -0.78
CA GLY A 102 -10.84 -13.37 -2.06
C GLY A 102 -11.22 -12.53 -3.30
N VAL A 103 -11.52 -11.26 -3.14
CA VAL A 103 -11.89 -10.35 -4.23
C VAL A 103 -10.65 -9.94 -5.01
N GLN A 104 -10.76 -9.85 -6.33
CA GLN A 104 -9.64 -9.48 -7.19
C GLN A 104 -9.48 -7.96 -7.30
N THR A 105 -8.22 -7.52 -7.40
CA THR A 105 -7.89 -6.11 -7.63
C THR A 105 -8.24 -5.69 -9.06
N GLU A 106 -8.73 -4.47 -9.20
CA GLU A 106 -9.07 -3.86 -10.49
C GLU A 106 -8.16 -2.67 -10.77
N ILE A 107 -7.63 -2.58 -11.99
CA ILE A 107 -6.90 -1.40 -12.49
C ILE A 107 -7.53 -0.90 -13.78
N LEU A 108 -7.90 0.38 -13.78
CA LEU A 108 -8.27 1.15 -14.95
C LEU A 108 -7.35 2.36 -15.02
N ASN A 109 -6.48 2.42 -16.03
CA ASN A 109 -5.53 3.51 -16.20
C ASN A 109 -5.66 4.17 -17.56
N ASN A 110 -6.22 5.37 -17.61
CA ASN A 110 -6.28 6.22 -18.80
C ASN A 110 -5.40 7.47 -18.68
N GLY A 111 -4.65 7.62 -17.58
CA GLY A 111 -3.74 8.71 -17.29
C GLY A 111 -2.30 8.21 -17.08
N THR A 112 -1.63 8.74 -16.09
CA THR A 112 -0.25 8.37 -15.75
C THR A 112 -0.17 7.82 -14.35
N ILE A 113 0.48 6.64 -14.16
CA ILE A 113 0.85 6.13 -12.85
C ILE A 113 2.38 6.13 -12.74
N ILE A 114 2.90 6.81 -11.72
CA ILE A 114 4.34 6.91 -11.45
C ILE A 114 4.65 6.09 -10.19
N PHE A 115 5.56 5.12 -10.32
CA PHE A 115 6.08 4.35 -9.20
C PHE A 115 7.52 4.78 -8.91
N LYS A 116 7.78 5.29 -7.70
CA LYS A 116 9.12 5.73 -7.28
C LYS A 116 9.95 4.61 -6.63
N GLY A 117 9.33 3.48 -6.33
CA GLY A 117 10.03 2.35 -5.73
C GLY A 117 9.15 1.14 -5.53
N LYS A 118 9.46 0.34 -4.52
CA LYS A 118 8.67 -0.85 -4.19
C LYS A 118 7.26 -0.46 -3.76
N LEU A 119 6.27 -1.23 -4.24
CA LEU A 119 4.87 -1.06 -3.89
C LEU A 119 4.18 -2.42 -3.77
N HIS A 120 3.37 -2.56 -2.74
CA HIS A 120 2.44 -3.67 -2.60
C HIS A 120 1.00 -3.16 -2.73
N ILE A 121 0.22 -3.78 -3.62
CA ILE A 121 -1.21 -3.52 -3.78
C ILE A 121 -1.95 -4.80 -3.43
N GLY A 122 -2.73 -4.74 -2.36
CA GLY A 122 -3.51 -5.85 -1.81
C GLY A 122 -4.68 -6.24 -2.70
N THR A 123 -5.38 -7.30 -2.32
CA THR A 123 -6.51 -7.87 -3.04
C THR A 123 -7.77 -7.01 -2.93
N GLY A 124 -8.66 -7.09 -3.91
CA GLY A 124 -9.93 -6.37 -3.89
C GLY A 124 -9.83 -4.85 -4.00
N SER A 125 -8.63 -4.31 -4.20
CA SER A 125 -8.45 -2.87 -4.35
C SER A 125 -8.82 -2.42 -5.76
N LYS A 126 -9.36 -1.21 -5.89
CA LYS A 126 -9.70 -0.61 -7.17
C LYS A 126 -8.90 0.68 -7.37
N ILE A 127 -8.13 0.73 -8.46
CA ILE A 127 -7.32 1.90 -8.82
C ILE A 127 -7.83 2.40 -10.17
N VAL A 128 -8.36 3.61 -10.17
CA VAL A 128 -8.85 4.30 -11.36
C VAL A 128 -8.04 5.56 -11.56
N VAL A 129 -7.40 5.70 -12.70
CA VAL A 129 -6.71 6.93 -13.11
C VAL A 129 -7.35 7.46 -14.38
N GLY A 130 -7.97 8.61 -14.28
CA GLY A 130 -8.66 9.28 -15.37
C GLY A 130 -7.71 9.88 -16.42
N ARG A 131 -8.26 10.33 -17.54
CA ARG A 131 -7.50 11.02 -18.58
C ARG A 131 -6.85 12.28 -18.02
N ASN A 132 -5.59 12.52 -18.37
CA ASN A 132 -4.78 13.66 -17.92
C ASN A 132 -4.53 13.70 -16.40
N ALA A 133 -4.91 12.65 -15.65
CA ALA A 133 -4.64 12.54 -14.24
C ALA A 133 -3.29 11.85 -13.98
N THR A 134 -2.70 12.17 -12.84
CA THR A 134 -1.43 11.57 -12.41
C THR A 134 -1.52 11.03 -11.00
N LEU A 135 -1.35 9.71 -10.85
CA LEU A 135 -1.15 9.03 -9.58
C LEU A 135 0.35 8.77 -9.36
N SER A 136 0.96 9.44 -8.39
CA SER A 136 2.36 9.21 -8.01
C SER A 136 2.43 8.47 -6.69
N VAL A 137 3.20 7.37 -6.64
CA VAL A 137 3.35 6.54 -5.45
C VAL A 137 4.82 6.46 -5.07
N GLY A 138 5.13 6.92 -3.86
CA GLY A 138 6.46 6.91 -3.27
C GLY A 138 7.00 5.50 -3.01
N GLN A 139 8.31 5.43 -2.79
CA GLN A 139 9.00 4.15 -2.57
C GLN A 139 8.53 3.47 -1.27
N ASP A 140 8.65 2.14 -1.24
CA ASP A 140 8.33 1.28 -0.10
C ASP A 140 6.93 1.52 0.49
N SER A 141 5.98 1.93 -0.37
CA SER A 141 4.59 2.17 -0.01
C SER A 141 3.76 0.88 -0.05
N LYS A 142 2.61 0.89 0.63
CA LYS A 142 1.67 -0.23 0.64
C LYS A 142 0.24 0.28 0.57
N ILE A 143 -0.51 -0.27 -0.36
CA ILE A 143 -1.96 -0.14 -0.47
C ILE A 143 -2.53 -1.48 -0.02
N GLY A 144 -3.32 -1.47 1.04
CA GLY A 144 -3.94 -2.65 1.64
C GLY A 144 -5.03 -3.25 0.77
N ASP A 145 -5.77 -4.20 1.35
CA ASP A 145 -6.86 -4.87 0.66
C ASP A 145 -8.11 -3.99 0.59
N MET A 146 -8.89 -4.15 -0.47
CA MET A 146 -10.20 -3.50 -0.66
C MET A 146 -10.14 -1.96 -0.58
N CYS A 147 -9.02 -1.35 -0.95
CA CYS A 147 -8.88 0.09 -1.04
C CYS A 147 -9.38 0.62 -2.38
N ASN A 148 -10.01 1.79 -2.36
CA ASN A 148 -10.44 2.49 -3.57
C ASN A 148 -9.61 3.77 -3.75
N ILE A 149 -8.91 3.88 -4.87
CA ILE A 149 -8.17 5.08 -5.26
C ILE A 149 -8.73 5.58 -6.58
N GLY A 150 -9.33 6.76 -6.57
CA GLY A 150 -9.85 7.43 -7.76
C GLY A 150 -9.10 8.73 -8.01
N CYS A 151 -8.21 8.71 -8.98
CA CYS A 151 -7.39 9.84 -9.39
C CYS A 151 -7.90 10.43 -10.69
N PHE A 152 -8.44 11.64 -10.65
CA PHE A 152 -9.01 12.35 -11.80
C PHE A 152 -8.32 13.69 -12.09
N GLU A 153 -7.38 14.10 -11.24
CA GLU A 153 -6.49 15.24 -11.40
C GLU A 153 -5.07 14.85 -10.95
N ARG A 154 -4.83 14.76 -9.63
CA ARG A 154 -3.53 14.37 -9.10
C ARG A 154 -3.64 13.81 -7.68
N ILE A 155 -3.13 12.61 -7.48
CA ILE A 155 -2.90 12.02 -6.16
C ILE A 155 -1.42 11.75 -6.00
N THR A 156 -0.83 12.29 -4.93
CA THR A 156 0.56 12.03 -4.54
C THR A 156 0.59 11.30 -3.20
N LEU A 157 1.14 10.10 -3.19
CA LEU A 157 1.44 9.33 -1.99
C LEU A 157 2.95 9.41 -1.76
N GLY A 158 3.37 9.97 -0.64
CA GLY A 158 4.79 10.07 -0.26
C GLY A 158 5.42 8.70 -0.02
N ASP A 159 6.74 8.68 0.13
CA ASP A 159 7.49 7.47 0.46
C ASP A 159 6.95 6.85 1.75
N LEU A 160 7.05 5.52 1.88
CA LEU A 160 6.66 4.78 3.09
C LEU A 160 5.18 4.91 3.48
N THR A 161 4.34 5.45 2.62
CA THR A 161 2.90 5.55 2.89
C THR A 161 2.31 4.15 3.11
N ARG A 162 1.51 4.01 4.16
CA ARG A 162 0.76 2.80 4.50
C ARG A 162 -0.73 3.10 4.49
N ILE A 163 -1.42 2.61 3.49
CA ILE A 163 -2.88 2.65 3.40
C ILE A 163 -3.37 1.26 3.82
N VAL A 164 -4.12 1.18 4.93
CA VAL A 164 -4.64 -0.07 5.46
C VAL A 164 -5.88 -0.48 4.66
N HIS A 165 -6.54 -1.55 5.02
CA HIS A 165 -7.67 -2.08 4.25
C HIS A 165 -8.92 -1.18 4.28
N ARG A 166 -9.74 -1.26 3.21
CA ARG A 166 -11.01 -0.56 3.03
C ARG A 166 -10.92 0.97 3.06
N CYS A 167 -9.73 1.53 2.82
CA CYS A 167 -9.59 2.98 2.71
C CYS A 167 -10.04 3.48 1.34
N GLN A 168 -10.50 4.73 1.30
CA GLN A 168 -10.92 5.43 0.11
C GLN A 168 -10.10 6.72 -0.04
N ILE A 169 -9.56 6.98 -1.22
CA ILE A 169 -8.82 8.21 -1.53
C ILE A 169 -9.29 8.71 -2.89
N PHE A 170 -9.91 9.88 -2.90
CA PHE A 170 -10.43 10.50 -4.11
C PHE A 170 -10.01 11.96 -4.20
N ASP A 171 -9.53 12.38 -5.36
CA ASP A 171 -9.26 13.78 -5.68
C ASP A 171 -10.44 14.47 -6.40
N SER A 172 -11.60 13.84 -6.42
CA SER A 172 -12.78 14.28 -7.14
C SER A 172 -14.05 13.91 -6.39
N ASN A 173 -15.05 14.79 -6.46
CA ASN A 173 -16.42 14.51 -6.01
C ASN A 173 -17.29 13.89 -7.13
N TYR A 174 -16.72 13.61 -8.31
CA TYR A 174 -17.36 13.10 -9.52
C TYR A 174 -18.41 14.04 -10.14
N HIS A 175 -19.10 14.85 -9.35
CA HIS A 175 -20.20 15.71 -9.79
C HIS A 175 -19.99 17.15 -9.34
N PHE A 176 -20.48 18.09 -10.13
CA PHE A 176 -20.52 19.49 -9.75
C PHE A 176 -21.64 19.73 -8.72
N VAL A 177 -21.35 20.59 -7.76
CA VAL A 177 -22.33 21.05 -6.76
C VAL A 177 -22.45 22.57 -6.86
N ALA A 178 -23.66 23.06 -7.09
CA ALA A 178 -23.93 24.49 -7.11
C ALA A 178 -24.18 25.03 -5.70
N ASN A 179 -23.51 26.11 -5.35
CA ASN A 179 -23.86 26.91 -4.19
C ASN A 179 -24.80 28.01 -4.66
N LEU A 180 -26.10 27.82 -4.42
CA LEU A 180 -27.16 28.73 -4.92
C LEU A 180 -27.14 30.07 -4.19
N GLU A 181 -26.71 30.11 -2.93
CA GLU A 181 -26.61 31.36 -2.15
C GLU A 181 -25.50 32.29 -2.69
N ARG A 182 -24.38 31.68 -3.12
CA ARG A 182 -23.23 32.42 -3.66
C ARG A 182 -23.25 32.52 -5.19
N GLY A 183 -24.16 31.84 -5.87
CA GLY A 183 -24.24 31.80 -7.34
C GLY A 183 -23.01 31.22 -8.02
N ILE A 184 -22.35 30.22 -7.42
CA ILE A 184 -21.12 29.62 -7.93
C ILE A 184 -21.20 28.11 -8.03
N ILE A 185 -20.45 27.55 -8.98
CA ILE A 185 -20.19 26.11 -9.09
C ILE A 185 -18.67 25.92 -8.99
N PRO A 186 -18.15 25.49 -7.84
CA PRO A 186 -16.71 25.27 -7.67
C PRO A 186 -16.24 24.05 -8.44
N ASN A 187 -14.91 23.96 -8.69
CA ASN A 187 -14.30 22.78 -9.27
C ASN A 187 -14.53 21.57 -8.36
N TYR A 188 -14.96 20.46 -8.94
CA TYR A 188 -15.18 19.20 -8.23
C TYR A 188 -13.91 18.34 -8.06
N LYS A 189 -12.81 18.76 -8.67
CA LYS A 189 -11.49 18.12 -8.55
C LYS A 189 -10.54 19.04 -7.79
N ARG A 190 -9.78 18.46 -6.88
CA ARG A 190 -8.69 19.12 -6.15
C ARG A 190 -7.66 18.07 -5.78
N PRO A 191 -6.34 18.32 -6.02
CA PRO A 191 -5.28 17.36 -5.71
C PRO A 191 -5.32 16.84 -4.29
N VAL A 192 -4.87 15.59 -4.11
CA VAL A 192 -4.62 15.00 -2.79
C VAL A 192 -3.13 14.74 -2.64
N THR A 193 -2.56 15.17 -1.52
CA THR A 193 -1.15 14.94 -1.20
C THR A 193 -1.03 14.34 0.19
N LEU A 194 -0.45 13.14 0.27
CA LEU A 194 -0.04 12.50 1.52
C LEU A 194 1.49 12.59 1.61
N GLY A 195 1.99 13.15 2.69
CA GLY A 195 3.42 13.25 2.96
C GLY A 195 4.09 11.89 3.18
N LYS A 196 5.41 11.90 3.37
CA LYS A 196 6.21 10.71 3.66
C LYS A 196 5.74 10.05 4.95
N GLY A 197 5.71 8.71 4.96
CA GLY A 197 5.42 7.94 6.18
C GLY A 197 3.98 8.06 6.69
N CYS A 198 3.06 8.65 5.94
CA CYS A 198 1.66 8.69 6.34
C CYS A 198 1.09 7.29 6.54
N TRP A 199 0.34 7.11 7.62
CA TRP A 199 -0.34 5.86 7.95
C TRP A 199 -1.86 6.09 8.02
N ILE A 200 -2.55 5.64 6.98
CA ILE A 200 -4.01 5.75 6.87
C ILE A 200 -4.59 4.44 7.40
N CYS A 201 -5.16 4.46 8.61
CA CYS A 201 -5.75 3.29 9.22
C CYS A 201 -7.06 2.90 8.53
N ASN A 202 -7.50 1.67 8.79
CA ASN A 202 -8.60 1.02 8.08
C ASN A 202 -9.90 1.82 8.01
N SER A 203 -10.62 1.64 6.91
CA SER A 203 -11.94 2.22 6.68
C SER A 203 -12.00 3.75 6.71
N SER A 204 -10.86 4.42 6.51
CA SER A 204 -10.80 5.88 6.46
C SER A 204 -11.00 6.40 5.03
N THR A 205 -11.60 7.59 4.92
CA THR A 205 -11.85 8.27 3.66
C THR A 205 -11.08 9.59 3.60
N ILE A 206 -10.28 9.76 2.53
CA ILE A 206 -9.57 10.99 2.19
C ILE A 206 -10.24 11.60 0.97
N THR A 207 -10.78 12.79 1.10
CA THR A 207 -11.50 13.47 0.01
C THR A 207 -10.62 14.46 -0.75
N CYS A 208 -11.16 15.02 -1.82
CA CYS A 208 -10.45 15.96 -2.69
C CYS A 208 -9.96 17.22 -1.93
N GLY A 209 -8.77 17.69 -2.29
CA GLY A 209 -8.14 18.88 -1.71
C GLY A 209 -7.43 18.64 -0.37
N VAL A 210 -7.26 17.40 0.06
CA VAL A 210 -6.56 17.09 1.30
C VAL A 210 -5.04 17.08 1.09
N THR A 211 -4.33 17.79 1.97
CA THR A 211 -2.88 17.69 2.13
C THR A 211 -2.56 17.30 3.57
N LEU A 212 -1.80 16.22 3.74
CA LEU A 212 -1.31 15.74 5.03
C LEU A 212 0.21 15.89 5.09
N PRO A 213 0.76 16.45 6.18
CA PRO A 213 2.20 16.50 6.42
C PRO A 213 2.83 15.11 6.56
N ASP A 214 4.15 15.08 6.58
CA ASP A 214 4.91 13.84 6.78
C ASP A 214 4.53 13.16 8.11
N TYR A 215 4.52 11.83 8.08
CA TYR A 215 4.26 10.97 9.24
C TYR A 215 2.90 11.14 9.91
N THR A 216 1.93 11.76 9.24
CA THR A 216 0.56 11.85 9.76
C THR A 216 -0.06 10.48 9.88
N ILE A 217 -0.66 10.20 11.03
CA ILE A 217 -1.46 9.01 11.29
C ILE A 217 -2.93 9.40 11.24
N VAL A 218 -3.71 8.74 10.39
CA VAL A 218 -5.16 8.89 10.34
C VAL A 218 -5.77 7.69 11.06
N SER A 219 -6.51 7.91 12.15
CA SER A 219 -7.16 6.84 12.89
C SER A 219 -8.24 6.13 12.06
N SER A 220 -8.57 4.90 12.44
CA SER A 220 -9.59 4.11 11.75
C SER A 220 -10.95 4.82 11.70
N ASN A 221 -11.73 4.54 10.62
CA ASN A 221 -13.08 5.09 10.42
C ASN A 221 -13.14 6.63 10.42
N SER A 222 -12.12 7.29 9.89
CA SER A 222 -12.05 8.75 9.86
C SER A 222 -12.42 9.32 8.50
N LEU A 223 -13.04 10.52 8.51
CA LEU A 223 -13.30 11.32 7.32
C LEU A 223 -12.37 12.54 7.32
N VAL A 224 -11.37 12.51 6.44
CA VAL A 224 -10.46 13.63 6.22
C VAL A 224 -10.95 14.40 5.00
N ASN A 225 -11.52 15.58 5.23
CA ASN A 225 -12.20 16.39 4.20
C ASN A 225 -11.68 17.84 4.15
N LYS A 226 -10.56 18.12 4.77
CA LYS A 226 -9.87 19.41 4.75
C LYS A 226 -8.35 19.23 4.77
N GLU A 227 -7.63 20.28 4.43
CA GLU A 227 -6.17 20.34 4.57
C GLU A 227 -5.75 20.35 6.04
N PHE A 228 -4.57 19.79 6.30
CA PHE A 228 -3.90 19.77 7.60
C PHE A 228 -2.46 20.29 7.47
N THR A 229 -2.26 21.36 6.68
CA THR A 229 -0.94 21.94 6.41
C THR A 229 -0.34 22.65 7.62
N ASP A 230 -1.17 23.08 8.54
CA ASP A 230 -0.77 23.89 9.73
C ASP A 230 -0.43 23.02 10.95
N ILE A 231 -0.39 21.69 10.80
CA ILE A 231 0.01 20.79 11.87
C ILE A 231 1.44 20.31 11.68
N GLU A 232 2.10 20.00 12.79
CA GLU A 232 3.46 19.45 12.77
C GLU A 232 3.50 18.05 12.16
N ASN A 233 4.67 17.67 11.64
CA ASN A 233 4.95 16.31 11.21
C ASN A 233 4.76 15.32 12.37
N GLY A 234 4.12 14.18 12.10
CA GLY A 234 3.88 13.18 13.13
C GLY A 234 2.69 13.52 14.04
N ALA A 235 1.61 13.97 13.46
CA ALA A 235 0.33 14.12 14.15
C ALA A 235 -0.57 12.90 13.98
N LEU A 236 -1.39 12.61 14.99
CA LEU A 236 -2.53 11.71 14.93
C LEU A 236 -3.79 12.55 14.73
N ILE A 237 -4.51 12.29 13.63
CA ILE A 237 -5.80 12.89 13.34
C ILE A 237 -6.88 11.82 13.25
N GLY A 238 -8.14 12.17 13.52
CA GLY A 238 -9.23 11.22 13.43
C GLY A 238 -10.60 11.79 13.72
N GLY A 239 -11.63 10.99 13.45
CA GLY A 239 -13.03 11.36 13.63
C GLY A 239 -13.75 11.71 12.32
N ILE A 240 -15.05 12.07 12.42
CA ILE A 240 -15.94 12.44 11.32
C ILE A 240 -16.62 13.78 11.63
N PRO A 241 -16.12 14.93 11.11
CA PRO A 241 -14.86 15.09 10.34
C PRO A 241 -13.62 14.94 11.22
N ALA A 242 -12.47 14.64 10.59
CA ALA A 242 -11.22 14.44 11.29
C ALA A 242 -10.73 15.74 11.96
N LYS A 243 -10.16 15.58 13.18
CA LYS A 243 -9.52 16.62 13.98
C LYS A 243 -8.18 16.10 14.48
N VAL A 244 -7.30 16.99 14.90
CA VAL A 244 -6.04 16.61 15.59
C VAL A 244 -6.39 16.01 16.95
N ILE A 245 -5.84 14.82 17.21
CA ILE A 245 -6.00 14.09 18.48
C ILE A 245 -4.73 14.21 19.32
N ALA A 246 -3.55 14.07 18.67
CA ALA A 246 -2.26 14.14 19.31
C ALA A 246 -1.18 14.62 18.32
N THR A 247 -0.10 15.16 18.84
CA THR A 247 1.10 15.55 18.10
C THR A 247 2.32 14.79 18.65
N GLY A 248 3.44 14.79 17.91
CA GLY A 248 4.66 14.10 18.33
C GLY A 248 4.57 12.58 18.31
N VAL A 249 3.64 12.00 17.53
CA VAL A 249 3.44 10.55 17.43
C VAL A 249 3.90 10.03 16.07
N ARG A 250 4.50 8.85 16.06
CA ARG A 250 4.96 8.19 14.85
C ARG A 250 4.76 6.69 14.91
N ARG A 251 4.52 6.08 13.77
CA ARG A 251 4.54 4.63 13.67
C ARG A 251 5.98 4.12 13.77
N VAL A 252 6.20 3.06 14.51
CA VAL A 252 7.47 2.32 14.50
C VAL A 252 7.55 1.51 13.19
N TYR A 253 8.63 1.69 12.41
CA TYR A 253 8.89 0.96 11.16
C TYR A 253 10.07 -0.01 11.27
N ASN A 254 10.83 0.07 12.36
CA ASN A 254 11.98 -0.79 12.60
C ASN A 254 11.49 -2.11 13.25
N ASN A 255 11.60 -3.22 12.49
CA ASN A 255 11.17 -4.54 12.95
C ASN A 255 11.94 -5.05 14.18
N ASP A 256 13.19 -4.62 14.39
CA ASP A 256 13.97 -5.05 15.55
C ASP A 256 13.50 -4.33 16.79
N ILE A 257 13.15 -3.04 16.67
CA ILE A 257 12.50 -2.30 17.75
C ILE A 257 11.10 -2.87 18.05
N GLU A 258 10.29 -3.17 17.02
CA GLU A 258 8.98 -3.81 17.22
C GLU A 258 9.12 -5.11 18.03
N LYS A 259 10.07 -5.98 17.69
CA LYS A 259 10.33 -7.23 18.43
C LYS A 259 10.78 -6.98 19.88
N GLN A 260 11.65 -6.00 20.11
CA GLN A 260 12.06 -5.63 21.47
C GLN A 260 10.87 -5.17 22.31
N VAL A 261 9.99 -4.34 21.72
CA VAL A 261 8.78 -3.84 22.39
C VAL A 261 7.80 -4.98 22.65
N GLU A 262 7.58 -5.88 21.69
CA GLU A 262 6.74 -7.07 21.87
C GLU A 262 7.26 -7.95 23.01
N GLU A 263 8.58 -8.23 23.03
CA GLU A 263 9.20 -9.04 24.08
C GLU A 263 9.11 -8.35 25.46
N PHE A 264 9.31 -7.03 25.50
CA PHE A 264 9.14 -6.26 26.72
C PHE A 264 7.73 -6.41 27.30
N TYR A 265 6.68 -6.22 26.46
CA TYR A 265 5.29 -6.34 26.93
C TYR A 265 4.88 -7.76 27.24
N ARG A 266 5.47 -8.75 26.58
CA ARG A 266 5.29 -10.17 26.94
C ARG A 266 5.76 -10.47 28.35
N LEU A 267 6.86 -9.87 28.80
CA LEU A 267 7.44 -10.05 30.14
C LEU A 267 6.85 -9.08 31.17
N ASN A 268 6.39 -7.91 30.75
CA ASN A 268 5.97 -6.81 31.60
C ASN A 268 4.62 -6.23 31.14
N PRO A 269 3.51 -6.98 31.17
CA PRO A 269 2.25 -6.59 30.54
C PRO A 269 1.61 -5.31 31.11
N SER A 270 1.93 -4.95 32.36
CA SER A 270 1.40 -3.76 33.04
C SER A 270 2.34 -2.56 33.04
N SER A 271 3.51 -2.67 32.37
CA SER A 271 4.52 -1.62 32.34
C SER A 271 4.41 -0.78 31.04
N THR A 272 5.10 0.35 30.99
CA THR A 272 5.22 1.16 29.78
C THR A 272 6.65 1.11 29.27
N TYR A 273 6.83 0.75 28.00
CA TYR A 273 8.14 0.80 27.34
C TYR A 273 8.58 2.25 27.19
N LYS A 274 9.73 2.59 27.75
CA LYS A 274 10.31 3.93 27.64
C LYS A 274 11.28 3.98 26.47
N ILE A 275 11.10 4.92 25.59
CA ILE A 275 12.00 5.21 24.47
C ILE A 275 13.18 6.02 25.04
N ASP A 276 14.41 5.59 24.77
CA ASP A 276 15.58 6.43 24.97
C ASP A 276 15.93 7.20 23.69
N ASN A 277 16.71 8.26 23.80
CA ASN A 277 17.04 9.16 22.69
C ASN A 277 17.80 8.45 21.53
N SER A 278 18.38 7.26 21.77
CA SER A 278 19.06 6.46 20.74
C SER A 278 18.05 5.76 19.82
N ILE A 279 16.86 5.46 20.31
CA ILE A 279 15.79 4.76 19.57
C ILE A 279 15.04 5.71 18.64
N GLU A 280 14.92 6.99 18.98
CA GLU A 280 14.17 7.98 18.17
C GLU A 280 14.76 8.15 16.77
N ALA A 281 16.10 8.12 16.64
CA ALA A 281 16.78 8.14 15.35
C ALA A 281 16.59 6.84 14.55
N ASP A 282 16.36 5.70 15.21
CA ASP A 282 16.35 4.36 14.63
C ASP A 282 14.96 3.84 14.27
N VAL A 283 13.86 4.50 14.71
CA VAL A 283 12.49 4.10 14.37
C VAL A 283 12.27 3.96 12.85
N TYR A 284 13.09 4.66 12.05
CA TYR A 284 13.06 4.64 10.58
C TYR A 284 14.35 4.11 9.92
N SER A 285 15.38 3.68 10.67
CA SER A 285 16.72 3.41 10.15
C SER A 285 16.80 2.23 9.18
N HIS A 286 15.91 1.26 9.27
CA HIS A 286 15.87 0.12 8.33
C HIS A 286 15.49 0.48 6.90
N ILE A 287 14.90 1.64 6.70
CA ILE A 287 14.35 2.06 5.41
C ILE A 287 15.47 2.55 4.48
N ASN A 288 16.56 3.04 5.04
CA ASN A 288 17.70 3.51 4.26
C ASN A 288 18.64 2.37 3.78
N LYS A 289 18.41 1.13 4.21
CA LYS A 289 19.23 -0.04 3.86
C LYS A 289 18.62 -0.95 2.78
N LEU A 290 17.41 -0.61 2.27
CA LEU A 290 16.72 -1.33 1.21
C LEU A 290 16.80 -0.59 -0.12
#